data_10d4b761c05830a496f18f0ea79996a3
#
_entry.id   10d4b761c05830a496f18f0ea79996a3
#
_cell.length_a   1.000
_cell.length_b   1.000
_cell.length_c   1.000
_cell.angle_alpha   90.00
_cell.angle_beta   90.00
_cell.angle_gamma   90.00
#
_symmetry.space_group_name_H-M   'P 1'
#
loop_
_entity.id
_entity.type
_entity.pdbx_description
1 polymer ?
#
loop_
_entity_poly.entity_id
_entity_poly.type
_entity_poly.pdbx_seq_one_letter_code
_entity_poly.pdbx_strand_id
1 'polypeptide(L)'
;MAHVDTGSGQPHRVVFELPHPDPLLARLLRDECSQFLVEQTASIAFGEEWTETGTGKDAVMHAVLVVTRRGPGELELREVGATSHYDVRVADDPPGVLPAGAQRLEVPVRLTPSRCDGHSFGEAKKAFMFPVRASLDGGEVRVVIVMPPKPVQDRLIRYAQRACGLGG
;
A
#
# COMPACT_ATOMS: atom_id res chain seq x y z
N MET A 1 -3.70 30.96 7.97
CA MET A 1 -3.24 32.36 8.14
C MET A 1 -1.73 32.31 8.17
N ALA A 2 -1.06 33.12 7.35
CA ALA A 2 0.41 33.22 7.32
C ALA A 2 0.83 34.67 7.54
N HIS A 3 2.02 34.89 8.11
CA HIS A 3 2.71 36.15 8.15
C HIS A 3 3.87 36.06 7.16
N VAL A 4 3.88 36.92 6.15
CA VAL A 4 4.87 36.91 5.07
C VAL A 4 5.65 38.22 5.13
N ASP A 5 6.98 38.16 5.21
CA ASP A 5 7.86 39.29 5.02
C ASP A 5 8.37 39.30 3.58
N THR A 6 8.06 40.36 2.84
CA THR A 6 8.49 40.56 1.44
C THR A 6 9.80 41.30 1.31
N GLY A 7 10.61 41.37 2.37
CA GLY A 7 11.89 42.08 2.40
C GLY A 7 11.77 43.52 2.88
N SER A 8 10.59 43.96 3.32
CA SER A 8 10.35 45.30 3.88
C SER A 8 10.65 45.42 5.38
N GLY A 9 10.99 44.29 6.03
CA GLY A 9 11.20 44.19 7.48
C GLY A 9 9.91 44.26 8.32
N GLN A 10 8.75 44.33 7.67
CA GLN A 10 7.45 44.28 8.34
C GLN A 10 6.64 43.07 7.84
N PRO A 11 6.23 42.17 8.73
CA PRO A 11 5.43 41.04 8.34
C PRO A 11 3.99 41.43 7.99
N HIS A 12 3.56 41.10 6.81
CA HIS A 12 2.17 41.29 6.37
C HIS A 12 1.34 40.03 6.66
N ARG A 13 0.16 40.25 7.22
CA ARG A 13 -0.81 39.17 7.41
C ARG A 13 -1.46 38.85 6.06
N VAL A 14 -1.28 37.60 5.63
CA VAL A 14 -1.95 37.08 4.44
C VAL A 14 -2.96 36.01 4.86
N VAL A 15 -4.19 36.16 4.41
CA VAL A 15 -5.25 35.17 4.58
C VAL A 15 -5.48 34.51 3.23
N PHE A 16 -5.25 33.20 3.17
CA PHE A 16 -5.62 32.39 2.01
C PHE A 16 -7.00 31.80 2.29
N GLU A 17 -7.96 32.12 1.43
CA GLU A 17 -9.25 31.44 1.42
C GLU A 17 -9.05 30.14 0.64
N LEU A 18 -9.19 29.01 1.35
CA LEU A 18 -9.17 27.70 0.71
C LEU A 18 -10.56 27.40 0.14
N PRO A 19 -10.64 26.77 -1.04
CA PRO A 19 -11.92 26.30 -1.57
C PRO A 19 -12.59 25.37 -0.55
N HIS A 20 -13.91 25.43 -0.46
CA HIS A 20 -14.65 24.58 0.46
C HIS A 20 -15.60 23.66 -0.34
N PRO A 21 -15.48 22.33 -0.20
CA PRO A 21 -14.43 21.62 0.55
C PRO A 21 -13.06 21.73 -0.14
N ASP A 22 -11.98 21.86 0.65
CA ASP A 22 -10.62 21.84 0.12
C ASP A 22 -10.33 20.45 -0.47
N PRO A 23 -9.95 20.31 -1.75
CA PRO A 23 -9.78 19.01 -2.39
C PRO A 23 -8.68 18.16 -1.77
N LEU A 24 -7.59 18.78 -1.27
CA LEU A 24 -6.49 18.08 -0.63
C LEU A 24 -6.91 17.54 0.74
N LEU A 25 -7.54 18.37 1.56
CA LEU A 25 -8.05 17.95 2.87
C LEU A 25 -9.14 16.89 2.73
N ALA A 26 -10.05 17.04 1.77
CA ALA A 26 -11.08 16.05 1.50
C ALA A 26 -10.48 14.69 1.09
N ARG A 27 -9.38 14.70 0.31
CA ARG A 27 -8.66 13.49 -0.07
C ARG A 27 -7.97 12.85 1.15
N LEU A 28 -7.22 13.63 1.93
CA LEU A 28 -6.52 13.14 3.12
C LEU A 28 -7.51 12.52 4.12
N LEU A 29 -8.62 13.20 4.39
CA LEU A 29 -9.66 12.69 5.27
C LEU A 29 -10.27 11.38 4.73
N ARG A 30 -10.50 11.28 3.42
CA ARG A 30 -11.02 10.07 2.81
C ARG A 30 -10.04 8.90 2.96
N ASP A 31 -8.76 9.13 2.74
CA ASP A 31 -7.73 8.11 2.83
C ASP A 31 -7.60 7.61 4.28
N GLU A 32 -7.50 8.52 5.25
CA GLU A 32 -7.46 8.19 6.68
C GLU A 32 -8.74 7.49 7.17
N CYS A 33 -9.92 8.00 6.81
CA CYS A 33 -11.19 7.38 7.16
C CYS A 33 -11.33 5.99 6.51
N SER A 34 -10.83 5.80 5.29
CA SER A 34 -10.86 4.51 4.62
C SER A 34 -10.06 3.47 5.37
N GLN A 35 -8.83 3.79 5.76
CA GLN A 35 -7.99 2.91 6.57
C GLN A 35 -8.65 2.58 7.91
N PHE A 36 -9.09 3.59 8.64
CA PHE A 36 -9.76 3.44 9.94
C PHE A 36 -10.98 2.51 9.86
N LEU A 37 -11.87 2.74 8.88
CA LEU A 37 -13.10 1.93 8.74
C LEU A 37 -12.80 0.47 8.40
N VAL A 38 -11.84 0.22 7.52
CA VAL A 38 -11.41 -1.15 7.21
C VAL A 38 -10.82 -1.83 8.44
N GLU A 39 -9.97 -1.14 9.19
CA GLU A 39 -9.34 -1.67 10.41
C GLU A 39 -10.33 -1.99 11.55
N GLN A 40 -11.51 -1.35 11.58
CA GLN A 40 -12.58 -1.73 12.52
C GLN A 40 -13.16 -3.12 12.20
N THR A 41 -13.18 -3.51 10.92
CA THR A 41 -13.73 -4.80 10.48
C THR A 41 -12.65 -5.88 10.42
N ALA A 42 -11.47 -5.57 9.87
CA ALA A 42 -10.36 -6.50 9.77
C ALA A 42 -9.00 -5.78 9.63
N SER A 43 -7.93 -6.41 10.12
CA SER A 43 -6.57 -6.01 9.77
C SER A 43 -6.11 -6.71 8.52
N ILE A 44 -5.36 -6.00 7.68
CA ILE A 44 -4.75 -6.52 6.46
C ILE A 44 -3.23 -6.36 6.60
N ALA A 45 -2.49 -7.46 6.51
CA ALA A 45 -1.03 -7.45 6.65
C ALA A 45 -0.41 -8.56 5.81
N PHE A 46 0.86 -8.43 5.47
CA PHE A 46 1.61 -9.56 4.94
C PHE A 46 1.93 -10.56 6.04
N GLY A 47 1.83 -11.85 5.72
CA GLY A 47 2.28 -12.93 6.57
C GLY A 47 3.80 -12.95 6.75
N GLU A 48 4.28 -13.82 7.63
CA GLU A 48 5.70 -13.90 7.99
C GLU A 48 6.52 -14.67 6.94
N GLU A 49 5.89 -15.59 6.21
CA GLU A 49 6.56 -16.45 5.25
C GLU A 49 6.70 -15.76 3.89
N TRP A 50 7.97 -15.69 3.45
CA TRP A 50 8.35 -15.14 2.15
C TRP A 50 9.31 -16.10 1.48
N THR A 51 9.01 -16.55 0.29
CA THR A 51 9.85 -17.50 -0.46
C THR A 51 10.18 -16.95 -1.84
N GLU A 52 11.37 -17.27 -2.33
CA GLU A 52 11.84 -16.86 -3.65
C GLU A 52 11.99 -18.08 -4.54
N THR A 53 11.47 -18.01 -5.76
CA THR A 53 11.61 -19.04 -6.79
C THR A 53 12.17 -18.42 -8.07
N GLY A 54 12.81 -19.22 -8.91
CA GLY A 54 13.46 -18.74 -10.11
C GLY A 54 14.78 -18.01 -9.83
N THR A 55 15.42 -17.48 -10.88
CA THR A 55 16.69 -16.76 -10.79
C THR A 55 16.74 -15.61 -11.79
N GLY A 56 17.54 -14.57 -11.50
CA GLY A 56 17.67 -13.39 -12.36
C GLY A 56 16.30 -12.76 -12.65
N LYS A 57 16.04 -12.38 -13.87
CA LYS A 57 14.79 -11.72 -14.30
C LYS A 57 13.53 -12.59 -14.15
N ASP A 58 13.68 -13.90 -14.02
CA ASP A 58 12.58 -14.84 -13.83
C ASP A 58 12.34 -15.15 -12.33
N ALA A 59 13.06 -14.48 -11.44
CA ALA A 59 12.85 -14.62 -10.00
C ALA A 59 11.50 -14.04 -9.60
N VAL A 60 10.78 -14.79 -8.74
CA VAL A 60 9.47 -14.39 -8.19
C VAL A 60 9.52 -14.50 -6.68
N MET A 61 9.12 -13.46 -5.99
CA MET A 61 8.92 -13.48 -4.54
C MET A 61 7.45 -13.83 -4.24
N HIS A 62 7.25 -14.86 -3.42
CA HIS A 62 5.94 -15.31 -2.96
C HIS A 62 5.73 -14.88 -1.52
N ALA A 63 4.52 -14.42 -1.24
CA ALA A 63 4.05 -14.07 0.10
C ALA A 63 2.55 -14.38 0.22
N VAL A 64 2.02 -14.22 1.43
CA VAL A 64 0.59 -14.32 1.69
C VAL A 64 0.12 -13.00 2.29
N LEU A 65 -0.90 -12.39 1.71
CA LEU A 65 -1.64 -11.32 2.35
C LEU A 65 -2.68 -11.94 3.28
N VAL A 66 -2.64 -11.56 4.55
CA VAL A 66 -3.48 -12.11 5.61
C VAL A 66 -4.48 -11.05 6.04
N VAL A 67 -5.75 -11.38 5.94
CA VAL A 67 -6.86 -10.59 6.48
C VAL A 67 -7.34 -11.26 7.75
N THR A 68 -7.28 -10.57 8.88
CA THR A 68 -7.69 -11.10 10.18
C THR A 68 -8.84 -10.26 10.73
N ARG A 69 -9.93 -10.92 11.09
CA ARG A 69 -11.12 -10.26 11.64
C ARG A 69 -10.84 -9.50 12.92
N ARG A 70 -11.45 -8.32 13.03
CA ARG A 70 -11.44 -7.48 14.24
C ARG A 70 -12.85 -7.12 14.71
N GLY A 71 -13.79 -7.00 13.78
CA GLY A 71 -15.17 -6.57 14.07
C GLY A 71 -16.19 -7.25 13.17
N PRO A 72 -17.47 -6.87 13.27
CA PRO A 72 -18.55 -7.40 12.45
C PRO A 72 -18.44 -6.94 10.99
N GLY A 73 -19.23 -7.55 10.12
CA GLY A 73 -19.33 -7.24 8.70
C GLY A 73 -18.55 -8.19 7.82
N GLU A 74 -18.78 -8.09 6.52
CA GLU A 74 -18.06 -8.78 5.48
C GLU A 74 -16.99 -7.85 4.90
N LEU A 75 -15.82 -8.37 4.57
CA LEU A 75 -14.80 -7.64 3.85
C LEU A 75 -14.44 -8.37 2.57
N GLU A 76 -14.59 -7.71 1.43
CA GLU A 76 -14.19 -8.21 0.13
C GLU A 76 -12.93 -7.48 -0.34
N LEU A 77 -11.87 -8.23 -0.65
CA LEU A 77 -10.71 -7.71 -1.33
C LEU A 77 -11.01 -7.60 -2.82
N ARG A 78 -10.89 -6.41 -3.38
CA ARG A 78 -11.11 -6.11 -4.79
C ARG A 78 -9.84 -6.16 -5.60
N GLU A 79 -8.72 -5.73 -5.00
CA GLU A 79 -7.44 -5.64 -5.69
C GLU A 79 -6.29 -5.58 -4.68
N VAL A 80 -5.18 -6.19 -5.03
CA VAL A 80 -3.87 -5.96 -4.38
C VAL A 80 -2.99 -5.28 -5.42
N GLY A 81 -2.76 -3.99 -5.23
CA GLY A 81 -2.10 -3.15 -6.25
C GLY A 81 -0.59 -3.21 -6.21
N ALA A 82 0.01 -2.86 -7.34
CA ALA A 82 1.45 -2.72 -7.52
C ALA A 82 2.01 -1.49 -6.77
N THR A 83 3.33 -1.48 -6.57
CA THR A 83 4.08 -0.32 -6.06
C THR A 83 4.93 0.29 -7.17
N SER A 84 5.74 1.30 -6.84
CA SER A 84 6.72 1.83 -7.79
C SER A 84 7.84 0.84 -8.14
N HIS A 85 8.01 -0.23 -7.35
CA HIS A 85 9.12 -1.20 -7.50
C HIS A 85 8.66 -2.61 -7.80
N TYR A 86 7.44 -2.96 -7.45
CA TYR A 86 6.95 -4.33 -7.54
C TYR A 86 5.61 -4.38 -8.26
N ASP A 87 5.54 -5.19 -9.30
CA ASP A 87 4.28 -5.71 -9.80
C ASP A 87 3.76 -6.77 -8.83
N VAL A 88 2.46 -6.78 -8.61
CA VAL A 88 1.79 -7.74 -7.73
C VAL A 88 0.78 -8.53 -8.55
N ARG A 89 0.77 -9.83 -8.36
CA ARG A 89 -0.24 -10.73 -8.95
C ARG A 89 -0.85 -11.59 -7.86
N VAL A 90 -2.15 -11.74 -7.93
CA VAL A 90 -2.95 -12.67 -7.14
C VAL A 90 -3.50 -13.77 -8.06
N ALA A 91 -3.89 -14.91 -7.48
CA ALA A 91 -4.40 -16.04 -8.27
C ALA A 91 -5.82 -15.77 -8.78
N ASP A 92 -6.65 -15.17 -7.93
CA ASP A 92 -8.07 -14.96 -8.19
C ASP A 92 -8.39 -13.46 -8.39
N ASP A 93 -9.44 -13.18 -9.15
CA ASP A 93 -9.98 -11.84 -9.38
C ASP A 93 -11.51 -11.87 -9.22
N PRO A 94 -12.07 -11.31 -8.14
CA PRO A 94 -11.40 -10.62 -7.03
C PRO A 94 -10.59 -11.55 -6.11
N PRO A 95 -9.62 -11.01 -5.35
CA PRO A 95 -8.68 -11.80 -4.54
C PRO A 95 -9.32 -12.63 -3.43
N GLY A 96 -10.50 -12.28 -2.97
CA GLY A 96 -11.24 -13.07 -2.00
C GLY A 96 -12.12 -12.27 -1.06
N VAL A 97 -12.94 -13.00 -0.31
CA VAL A 97 -13.90 -12.45 0.64
C VAL A 97 -13.63 -13.05 2.02
N LEU A 98 -13.64 -12.20 3.05
CA LEU A 98 -13.74 -12.60 4.44
C LEU A 98 -15.21 -12.48 4.87
N PRO A 99 -16.01 -13.57 4.79
CA PRO A 99 -17.44 -13.52 5.11
C PRO A 99 -17.66 -13.17 6.58
N ALA A 100 -18.86 -12.67 6.91
CA ALA A 100 -19.26 -12.49 8.30
C ALA A 100 -19.12 -13.81 9.07
N GLY A 101 -18.39 -13.81 10.19
CA GLY A 101 -18.13 -15.01 11.01
C GLY A 101 -16.82 -15.75 10.69
N ALA A 102 -16.22 -15.61 9.51
CA ALA A 102 -14.88 -16.13 9.25
C ALA A 102 -13.82 -15.28 10.00
N GLN A 103 -12.80 -15.94 10.54
CA GLN A 103 -11.77 -15.26 11.35
C GLN A 103 -10.57 -14.80 10.52
N ARG A 104 -10.32 -15.46 9.38
CA ARG A 104 -9.12 -15.26 8.59
C ARG A 104 -9.38 -15.55 7.12
N LEU A 105 -8.76 -14.76 6.26
CA LEU A 105 -8.61 -15.00 4.83
C LEU A 105 -7.13 -14.89 4.49
N GLU A 106 -6.63 -15.82 3.70
CA GLU A 106 -5.27 -15.81 3.18
C GLU A 106 -5.29 -15.72 1.66
N VAL A 107 -4.56 -14.75 1.13
CA VAL A 107 -4.47 -14.49 -0.30
C VAL A 107 -3.02 -14.63 -0.73
N PRO A 108 -2.66 -15.69 -1.47
CA PRO A 108 -1.33 -15.82 -2.04
C PRO A 108 -1.03 -14.71 -3.03
N VAL A 109 0.11 -14.05 -2.88
CA VAL A 109 0.57 -13.00 -3.77
C VAL A 109 1.95 -13.33 -4.33
N ARG A 110 2.19 -12.87 -5.56
CA ARG A 110 3.48 -12.97 -6.24
C ARG A 110 3.95 -11.58 -6.57
N LEU A 111 5.20 -11.31 -6.25
CA LEU A 111 5.83 -10.02 -6.52
C LEU A 111 6.99 -10.23 -7.50
N THR A 112 7.06 -9.38 -8.51
CA THR A 112 8.20 -9.28 -9.43
C THR A 112 8.67 -7.84 -9.49
N PRO A 113 9.98 -7.57 -9.68
CA PRO A 113 10.46 -6.23 -9.88
C PRO A 113 9.82 -5.62 -11.14
N SER A 114 9.23 -4.43 -11.01
CA SER A 114 8.62 -3.71 -12.15
C SER A 114 9.65 -2.84 -12.87
N ARG A 115 10.72 -2.44 -12.20
CA ARG A 115 11.77 -1.56 -12.72
C ARG A 115 13.14 -2.04 -12.30
N CYS A 116 14.05 -2.12 -13.26
CA CYS A 116 15.41 -2.61 -13.08
C CYS A 116 16.47 -1.53 -13.37
N ASP A 117 16.15 -0.27 -13.21
CA ASP A 117 17.14 0.80 -13.33
C ASP A 117 17.63 1.26 -11.95
N GLY A 118 18.96 1.47 -11.82
CA GLY A 118 19.59 1.83 -10.54
C GLY A 118 19.11 3.16 -9.95
N HIS A 119 18.60 4.07 -10.77
CA HIS A 119 18.07 5.35 -10.33
C HIS A 119 16.74 5.18 -9.58
N SER A 120 15.86 4.31 -10.07
CA SER A 120 14.58 4.05 -9.42
C SER A 120 14.72 3.47 -8.01
N PHE A 121 15.78 2.69 -7.74
CA PHE A 121 16.05 2.16 -6.39
C PHE A 121 16.48 3.23 -5.38
N GLY A 122 17.07 4.34 -5.83
CA GLY A 122 17.51 5.44 -4.96
C GLY A 122 16.39 6.42 -4.58
N GLU A 123 15.34 6.54 -5.40
CA GLU A 123 14.33 7.58 -5.26
C GLU A 123 12.94 7.12 -4.79
N ALA A 124 12.77 5.84 -4.53
CA ALA A 124 11.46 5.26 -4.30
C ALA A 124 10.90 5.51 -2.90
N LYS A 125 10.21 6.61 -2.73
CA LYS A 125 9.49 6.96 -1.50
C LYS A 125 8.31 6.01 -1.19
N LYS A 126 7.80 5.26 -2.16
CA LYS A 126 6.60 4.41 -2.03
C LYS A 126 6.84 2.95 -2.44
N ALA A 127 8.09 2.51 -2.41
CA ALA A 127 8.47 1.16 -2.85
C ALA A 127 7.74 0.02 -2.12
N PHE A 128 7.35 0.25 -0.87
CA PHE A 128 6.75 -0.75 0.00
C PHE A 128 5.32 -0.43 0.43
N MET A 129 4.71 0.59 -0.15
CA MET A 129 3.33 1.00 0.12
C MET A 129 2.39 0.29 -0.85
N PHE A 130 1.98 -0.93 -0.50
CA PHE A 130 1.08 -1.74 -1.32
C PHE A 130 -0.36 -1.28 -1.13
N PRO A 131 -1.02 -0.68 -2.15
CA PRO A 131 -2.41 -0.31 -2.04
C PRO A 131 -3.29 -1.55 -2.15
N VAL A 132 -4.13 -1.77 -1.17
CA VAL A 132 -5.15 -2.82 -1.17
C VAL A 132 -6.52 -2.16 -1.27
N ARG A 133 -7.31 -2.54 -2.26
CA ARG A 133 -8.68 -2.09 -2.43
C ARG A 133 -9.62 -3.10 -1.80
N ALA A 134 -10.48 -2.62 -0.91
CA ALA A 134 -11.45 -3.46 -0.22
C ALA A 134 -12.81 -2.76 -0.13
N SER A 135 -13.87 -3.53 -0.08
CA SER A 135 -15.22 -3.05 0.25
C SER A 135 -15.74 -3.73 1.51
N LEU A 136 -16.55 -3.00 2.28
CA LEU A 136 -17.21 -3.49 3.49
C LEU A 136 -18.70 -3.65 3.18
N ASP A 137 -19.27 -4.83 3.46
CA ASP A 137 -20.70 -5.15 3.27
C ASP A 137 -21.23 -4.73 1.88
N GLY A 138 -20.41 -4.92 0.83
CA GLY A 138 -20.75 -4.54 -0.55
C GLY A 138 -20.81 -3.03 -0.82
N GLY A 139 -20.32 -2.20 0.12
CA GLY A 139 -20.32 -0.74 0.01
C GLY A 139 -19.19 -0.17 -0.85
N GLU A 140 -18.85 1.09 -0.64
CA GLU A 140 -17.81 1.82 -1.37
C GLU A 140 -16.44 1.12 -1.27
N VAL A 141 -15.72 1.08 -2.39
CA VAL A 141 -14.35 0.58 -2.44
C VAL A 141 -13.40 1.58 -1.76
N ARG A 142 -12.68 1.10 -0.77
CA ARG A 142 -11.72 1.84 0.04
C ARG A 142 -10.30 1.39 -0.24
N VAL A 143 -9.35 2.29 -0.10
CA VAL A 143 -7.93 1.99 -0.26
C VAL A 143 -7.26 1.96 1.10
N VAL A 144 -6.55 0.88 1.37
CA VAL A 144 -5.72 0.69 2.57
C VAL A 144 -4.28 0.49 2.12
N ILE A 145 -3.34 1.13 2.79
CA ILE A 145 -1.92 0.93 2.50
C ILE A 145 -1.35 -0.14 3.43
N VAL A 146 -0.85 -1.21 2.83
CA VAL A 146 -0.22 -2.30 3.56
C VAL A 146 1.29 -2.24 3.35
N MET A 147 2.04 -2.13 4.45
CA MET A 147 3.51 -2.12 4.41
C MET A 147 4.07 -3.34 5.13
N PRO A 148 4.98 -4.09 4.50
CA PRO A 148 5.70 -5.15 5.19
C PRO A 148 6.65 -4.55 6.24
N PRO A 149 7.00 -5.30 7.31
CA PRO A 149 7.93 -4.82 8.33
C PRO A 149 9.33 -4.60 7.75
N LYS A 150 10.12 -3.75 8.41
CA LYS A 150 11.45 -3.32 7.91
C LYS A 150 12.37 -4.46 7.46
N PRO A 151 12.51 -5.59 8.19
CA PRO A 151 13.35 -6.70 7.74
C PRO A 151 12.93 -7.29 6.39
N VAL A 152 11.60 -7.33 6.14
CA VAL A 152 11.04 -7.79 4.86
C VAL A 152 11.30 -6.78 3.76
N GLN A 153 11.17 -5.47 4.03
CA GLN A 153 11.52 -4.43 3.07
C GLN A 153 12.99 -4.56 2.62
N ASP A 154 13.91 -4.78 3.57
CA ASP A 154 15.33 -4.98 3.27
C ASP A 154 15.57 -6.27 2.46
N ARG A 155 14.80 -7.32 2.72
CA ARG A 155 14.82 -8.55 1.92
C ARG A 155 14.33 -8.30 0.50
N LEU A 156 13.25 -7.56 0.34
CA LEU A 156 12.69 -7.21 -0.96
C LEU A 156 13.64 -6.37 -1.80
N ILE A 157 14.37 -5.40 -1.20
CA ILE A 157 15.42 -4.65 -1.91
C ILE A 157 16.48 -5.60 -2.44
N ARG A 158 17.04 -6.46 -1.59
CA ARG A 158 18.09 -7.42 -2.01
C ARG A 158 17.58 -8.39 -3.09
N TYR A 159 16.32 -8.83 -2.97
CA TYR A 159 15.68 -9.64 -4.00
C TYR A 159 15.62 -8.90 -5.34
N ALA A 160 15.10 -7.69 -5.35
CA ALA A 160 14.95 -6.91 -6.57
C ALA A 160 16.30 -6.56 -7.20
N GLN A 161 17.32 -6.24 -6.39
CA GLN A 161 18.69 -6.02 -6.88
C GLN A 161 19.27 -7.26 -7.57
N ARG A 162 19.12 -8.45 -6.97
CA ARG A 162 19.57 -9.71 -7.60
C ARG A 162 18.79 -10.02 -8.87
N ALA A 163 17.47 -9.92 -8.83
CA ALA A 163 16.60 -10.18 -9.97
C ALA A 163 16.91 -9.26 -11.16
N CYS A 164 17.26 -8.01 -10.87
CA CYS A 164 17.63 -7.01 -11.87
C CYS A 164 19.12 -7.02 -12.28
N GLY A 165 19.95 -7.88 -11.69
CA GLY A 165 21.38 -7.92 -11.98
C GLY A 165 22.15 -6.68 -11.48
N LEU A 166 21.62 -5.97 -10.47
CA LEU A 166 22.21 -4.76 -9.90
C LEU A 166 23.09 -5.05 -8.66
N GLY A 167 23.17 -6.29 -8.23
CA GLY A 167 23.98 -6.75 -7.10
C GLY A 167 25.27 -7.38 -7.63
N GLY A 168 26.30 -6.62 -7.80
CA GLY A 168 27.68 -7.02 -8.03
C GLY A 168 28.57 -6.43 -6.97
#